data_fe406a687adf9e8a3f62756dae05899c
#
_entry.id   fe406a687adf9e8a3f62756dae05899c
#
_cell.length_a   1.000
_cell.length_b   1.000
_cell.length_c   1.000
_cell.angle_alpha   90.00
_cell.angle_beta   90.00
_cell.angle_gamma   90.00
#
_symmetry.space_group_name_H-M   'P 1'
#
loop_
_entity.id
_entity.type
_entity.pdbx_description
1 polymer ?
#
loop_
_entity_poly.entity_id
_entity_poly.type
_entity_poly.pdbx_seq_one_letter_code
_entity_poly.pdbx_strand_id
1 'polypeptide(L)'
;MFGTFKEEEERPTYGITRPLETFNPVMAHVRPFSELYHDTKRVVGLGNKLKFLFAPPGWYPESMGGMLAPPQVKPDDVKFDRSLPLGLNVYLLVQYVLIIAISSTFLFSLDAYTTFGKVFFVGFILAQVFSIGSIFDQSKKGKTIEWVRIGLLFGFSLWLGLLVNQQLLGGATMITALLASAWFTILSKRNEKNV
;
A
#
# COMPACT_ATOMS: atom_id res chain seq x y z
N MET A 1 11.69 -36.32 11.14
CA MET A 1 11.36 -37.02 9.89
C MET A 1 11.14 -35.95 8.83
N PHE A 2 12.04 -35.84 7.88
CA PHE A 2 11.80 -35.03 6.69
C PHE A 2 10.82 -35.83 5.82
N GLY A 3 9.68 -35.19 5.47
CA GLY A 3 8.66 -35.83 4.67
C GLY A 3 9.23 -36.34 3.36
N THR A 4 8.92 -37.55 3.00
CA THR A 4 9.17 -38.07 1.66
C THR A 4 8.32 -37.26 0.69
N PHE A 5 8.94 -36.65 -0.32
CA PHE A 5 8.21 -36.08 -1.44
C PHE A 5 7.37 -37.18 -2.10
N LYS A 6 6.07 -37.08 -1.93
CA LYS A 6 5.13 -37.89 -2.69
C LYS A 6 4.77 -37.09 -3.93
N GLU A 7 4.83 -37.67 -5.11
CA GLU A 7 4.32 -37.02 -6.32
C GLU A 7 2.85 -36.64 -6.08
N GLU A 8 2.55 -35.38 -6.27
CA GLU A 8 1.19 -34.84 -6.12
C GLU A 8 0.39 -35.25 -7.36
N GLU A 9 -0.67 -36.01 -7.16
CA GLU A 9 -1.59 -36.39 -8.24
C GLU A 9 -2.44 -35.21 -8.73
N GLU A 10 -2.66 -34.23 -7.85
CA GLU A 10 -3.38 -32.99 -8.17
C GLU A 10 -2.47 -31.77 -7.97
N ARG A 11 -2.51 -30.84 -8.90
CA ARG A 11 -1.74 -29.60 -8.81
C ARG A 11 -2.28 -28.74 -7.66
N PRO A 12 -1.48 -28.44 -6.61
CA PRO A 12 -1.96 -27.64 -5.49
C PRO A 12 -2.31 -26.24 -5.97
N THR A 13 -3.46 -25.76 -5.57
CA THR A 13 -3.89 -24.39 -5.85
C THR A 13 -3.36 -23.47 -4.76
N TYR A 14 -2.35 -22.65 -5.10
CA TYR A 14 -1.75 -21.69 -4.19
C TYR A 14 -2.53 -20.37 -4.25
N GLY A 15 -2.71 -19.72 -3.11
CA GLY A 15 -3.32 -18.42 -3.02
C GLY A 15 -3.95 -18.15 -1.65
N ILE A 16 -4.38 -16.93 -1.47
CA ILE A 16 -5.21 -16.54 -0.32
C ILE A 16 -6.68 -16.76 -0.69
N THR A 17 -7.47 -17.21 0.27
CA THR A 17 -8.89 -17.54 0.08
C THR A 17 -9.76 -16.35 -0.34
N ARG A 18 -9.32 -15.13 -0.07
CA ARG A 18 -9.91 -13.88 -0.57
C ARG A 18 -8.84 -13.10 -1.32
N PRO A 19 -8.82 -13.12 -2.66
CA PRO A 19 -7.80 -12.45 -3.45
C PRO A 19 -7.72 -10.95 -3.13
N LEU A 20 -6.49 -10.45 -2.95
CA LEU A 20 -6.23 -9.03 -2.83
C LEU A 20 -6.18 -8.43 -4.24
N GLU A 21 -7.20 -7.66 -4.60
CA GLU A 21 -7.27 -6.97 -5.89
C GLU A 21 -6.61 -5.58 -5.80
N THR A 22 -5.40 -5.52 -5.28
CA THR A 22 -4.63 -4.27 -5.12
C THR A 22 -3.13 -4.55 -5.12
N PHE A 23 -2.36 -3.69 -5.77
CA PHE A 23 -0.91 -3.61 -5.65
C PHE A 23 -0.48 -2.58 -4.59
N ASN A 24 -1.43 -1.88 -3.98
CA ASN A 24 -1.13 -0.91 -2.92
C ASN A 24 -0.88 -1.63 -1.59
N PRO A 25 0.37 -1.66 -1.08
CA PRO A 25 0.68 -2.40 0.14
C PRO A 25 -0.02 -1.82 1.37
N VAL A 26 -0.26 -0.51 1.42
CA VAL A 26 -1.00 0.12 2.51
C VAL A 26 -2.46 -0.36 2.51
N MET A 27 -3.09 -0.38 1.32
CA MET A 27 -4.46 -0.90 1.18
C MET A 27 -4.54 -2.39 1.48
N ALA A 28 -3.53 -3.18 1.10
CA ALA A 28 -3.45 -4.59 1.42
C ALA A 28 -3.45 -4.85 2.94
N HIS A 29 -2.78 -3.99 3.72
CA HIS A 29 -2.78 -4.07 5.18
C HIS A 29 -4.08 -3.56 5.82
N VAL A 30 -4.73 -2.56 5.24
CA VAL A 30 -5.97 -1.97 5.77
C VAL A 30 -7.20 -2.83 5.45
N ARG A 31 -7.19 -3.53 4.32
CA ARG A 31 -8.35 -4.30 3.83
C ARG A 31 -8.90 -5.31 4.83
N PRO A 32 -8.10 -6.16 5.51
CA PRO A 32 -8.62 -7.10 6.50
C PRO A 32 -9.39 -6.41 7.65
N PHE A 33 -8.89 -5.26 8.11
CA PHE A 33 -9.57 -4.47 9.15
C PHE A 33 -10.87 -3.84 8.65
N SER A 34 -10.89 -3.39 7.40
CA SER A 34 -12.10 -2.87 6.76
C SER A 34 -13.15 -3.97 6.60
N GLU A 35 -12.76 -5.17 6.17
CA GLU A 35 -13.65 -6.33 6.06
C GLU A 35 -14.20 -6.73 7.44
N LEU A 36 -13.32 -6.84 8.45
CA LEU A 36 -13.73 -7.11 9.83
C LEU A 36 -14.74 -6.08 10.36
N TYR A 37 -14.52 -4.80 10.07
CA TYR A 37 -15.44 -3.73 10.45
C TYR A 37 -16.80 -3.87 9.75
N HIS A 38 -16.82 -4.15 8.46
CA HIS A 38 -18.05 -4.36 7.70
C HIS A 38 -18.81 -5.59 8.18
N ASP A 39 -18.12 -6.69 8.44
CA ASP A 39 -18.71 -7.92 8.95
C ASP A 39 -19.27 -7.70 10.38
N THR A 40 -18.51 -7.01 11.25
CA THR A 40 -19.00 -6.64 12.60
C THR A 40 -20.27 -5.78 12.57
N LYS A 41 -20.41 -4.89 11.58
CA LYS A 41 -21.64 -4.10 11.43
C LYS A 41 -22.87 -4.95 11.16
N ARG A 42 -22.72 -6.05 10.42
CA ARG A 42 -23.81 -6.98 10.08
C ARG A 42 -24.27 -7.81 11.26
N VAL A 43 -23.40 -8.03 12.25
CA VAL A 43 -23.72 -8.79 13.45
C VAL A 43 -24.72 -8.00 14.32
N VAL A 44 -25.81 -8.66 14.72
CA VAL A 44 -26.85 -8.07 15.57
C VAL A 44 -26.52 -8.26 17.05
N GLY A 45 -26.67 -7.19 17.83
CA GLY A 45 -26.43 -7.19 19.28
C GLY A 45 -25.00 -6.84 19.67
N LEU A 46 -24.81 -5.97 20.67
CA LEU A 46 -23.48 -5.49 21.10
C LEU A 46 -22.60 -6.62 21.65
N GLY A 47 -23.20 -7.54 22.43
CA GLY A 47 -22.45 -8.71 22.96
C GLY A 47 -21.92 -9.61 21.85
N ASN A 48 -22.74 -9.87 20.82
CA ASN A 48 -22.34 -10.66 19.66
C ASN A 48 -21.25 -9.94 18.82
N LYS A 49 -21.32 -8.59 18.70
CA LYS A 49 -20.27 -7.81 18.02
C LYS A 49 -18.92 -7.92 18.73
N LEU A 50 -18.91 -7.78 20.05
CA LEU A 50 -17.70 -7.95 20.83
C LEU A 50 -17.15 -9.39 20.72
N LYS A 51 -18.04 -10.38 20.84
CA LYS A 51 -17.65 -11.78 20.67
C LYS A 51 -17.07 -12.06 19.28
N PHE A 52 -17.67 -11.47 18.22
CA PHE A 52 -17.19 -11.62 16.84
C PHE A 52 -15.77 -11.08 16.64
N LEU A 53 -15.42 -9.96 17.28
CA LEU A 53 -14.08 -9.36 17.17
C LEU A 53 -12.97 -10.21 17.79
N PHE A 54 -13.30 -11.02 18.83
CA PHE A 54 -12.33 -11.85 19.55
C PHE A 54 -12.51 -13.34 19.32
N ALA A 55 -13.51 -13.76 18.53
CA ALA A 55 -13.76 -15.15 18.20
C ALA A 55 -12.77 -15.66 17.14
N PRO A 56 -12.64 -16.98 16.99
CA PRO A 56 -11.87 -17.57 15.90
C PRO A 56 -12.36 -17.11 14.52
N PRO A 57 -11.48 -17.02 13.52
CA PRO A 57 -11.87 -16.71 12.15
C PRO A 57 -12.99 -17.62 11.65
N GLY A 58 -14.00 -17.02 10.99
CA GLY A 58 -15.17 -17.77 10.49
C GLY A 58 -16.29 -17.98 11.51
N TRP A 59 -16.14 -17.53 12.75
CA TRP A 59 -17.23 -17.57 13.72
C TRP A 59 -18.25 -16.47 13.47
N TYR A 60 -19.53 -16.85 13.41
CA TYR A 60 -20.69 -15.96 13.40
C TYR A 60 -21.70 -16.40 14.47
N PRO A 61 -22.61 -15.53 14.93
CA PRO A 61 -23.73 -15.95 15.77
C PRO A 61 -24.57 -17.05 15.08
N GLU A 62 -25.18 -17.93 15.85
CA GLU A 62 -26.02 -19.02 15.31
C GLU A 62 -27.13 -18.49 14.38
N SER A 63 -27.70 -17.31 14.72
CA SER A 63 -28.68 -16.61 13.89
C SER A 63 -28.15 -16.19 12.49
N MET A 64 -26.84 -16.23 12.28
CA MET A 64 -26.15 -15.90 11.02
C MET A 64 -25.42 -17.09 10.39
N GLY A 65 -25.66 -18.31 10.89
CA GLY A 65 -25.11 -19.54 10.32
C GLY A 65 -24.00 -20.20 11.14
N GLY A 66 -23.62 -19.63 12.29
CA GLY A 66 -22.59 -20.24 13.17
C GLY A 66 -21.19 -20.22 12.57
N MET A 67 -20.45 -21.32 12.71
CA MET A 67 -19.09 -21.45 12.20
C MET A 67 -19.12 -21.68 10.68
N LEU A 68 -18.68 -20.71 9.91
CA LEU A 68 -18.57 -20.82 8.46
C LEU A 68 -17.26 -21.55 8.08
N ALA A 69 -17.35 -22.47 7.12
CA ALA A 69 -16.17 -23.06 6.52
C ALA A 69 -15.34 -21.98 5.79
N PRO A 70 -13.99 -22.05 5.86
CA PRO A 70 -13.15 -21.12 5.12
C PRO A 70 -13.46 -21.23 3.61
N PRO A 71 -13.55 -20.11 2.89
CA PRO A 71 -13.72 -20.16 1.45
C PRO A 71 -12.53 -20.91 0.82
N GLN A 72 -12.83 -21.79 -0.14
CA GLN A 72 -11.78 -22.52 -0.86
C GLN A 72 -11.26 -21.65 -2.03
N VAL A 73 -9.96 -21.73 -2.29
CA VAL A 73 -9.35 -21.13 -3.47
C VAL A 73 -9.84 -21.89 -4.70
N LYS A 74 -10.37 -21.17 -5.68
CA LYS A 74 -10.84 -21.80 -6.92
C LYS A 74 -9.67 -22.08 -7.85
N PRO A 75 -9.61 -23.25 -8.50
CA PRO A 75 -8.54 -23.58 -9.45
C PRO A 75 -8.42 -22.58 -10.62
N ASP A 76 -9.54 -21.92 -10.97
CA ASP A 76 -9.65 -20.98 -12.09
C ASP A 76 -9.53 -19.52 -11.68
N ASP A 77 -9.12 -19.22 -10.44
CA ASP A 77 -8.92 -17.84 -9.99
C ASP A 77 -7.82 -17.17 -10.82
N VAL A 78 -8.23 -16.19 -11.63
CA VAL A 78 -7.32 -15.42 -12.46
C VAL A 78 -6.48 -14.50 -11.56
N LYS A 79 -5.17 -14.58 -11.70
CA LYS A 79 -4.24 -13.72 -10.99
C LYS A 79 -4.56 -12.25 -11.30
N PHE A 80 -4.72 -11.44 -10.24
CA PHE A 80 -4.87 -9.99 -10.39
C PHE A 80 -3.63 -9.41 -11.06
N ASP A 81 -3.82 -8.79 -12.21
CA ASP A 81 -2.78 -8.09 -12.97
C ASP A 81 -3.33 -6.81 -13.58
N ARG A 82 -2.48 -5.79 -13.67
CA ARG A 82 -2.77 -4.52 -14.31
C ARG A 82 -1.58 -4.07 -15.12
N SER A 83 -1.76 -3.94 -16.41
CA SER A 83 -0.73 -3.40 -17.29
C SER A 83 -0.76 -1.86 -17.27
N LEU A 84 0.42 -1.25 -17.08
CA LEU A 84 0.62 0.18 -17.18
C LEU A 84 1.49 0.51 -18.40
N PRO A 85 1.31 1.69 -19.01
CA PRO A 85 2.23 2.17 -20.04
C PRO A 85 3.68 2.19 -19.50
N LEU A 86 4.64 1.78 -20.37
CA LEU A 86 6.06 1.67 -19.99
C LEU A 86 6.60 2.94 -19.32
N GLY A 87 6.25 4.13 -19.85
CA GLY A 87 6.70 5.40 -19.27
C GLY A 87 6.25 5.63 -17.85
N LEU A 88 5.02 5.18 -17.52
CA LEU A 88 4.49 5.26 -16.17
C LEU A 88 5.15 4.23 -15.24
N ASN A 89 5.38 3.01 -15.73
CA ASN A 89 6.11 1.98 -14.99
C ASN A 89 7.54 2.45 -14.60
N VAL A 90 8.27 3.03 -15.57
CA VAL A 90 9.63 3.56 -15.31
C VAL A 90 9.57 4.71 -14.30
N TYR A 91 8.60 5.62 -14.44
CA TYR A 91 8.37 6.69 -13.47
C TYR A 91 8.19 6.16 -12.05
N LEU A 92 7.27 5.20 -11.87
CA LEU A 92 6.97 4.61 -10.56
C LEU A 92 8.16 3.83 -9.98
N LEU A 93 8.90 3.11 -10.82
CA LEU A 93 10.12 2.41 -10.41
C LEU A 93 11.17 3.40 -9.87
N VAL A 94 11.43 4.50 -10.59
CA VAL A 94 12.36 5.52 -10.13
C VAL A 94 11.91 6.14 -8.81
N GLN A 95 10.62 6.48 -8.68
CA GLN A 95 10.07 6.99 -7.42
C GLN A 95 10.24 6.00 -6.27
N TYR A 96 10.02 4.72 -6.53
CA TYR A 96 10.19 3.66 -5.52
C TYR A 96 11.66 3.55 -5.05
N VAL A 97 12.62 3.57 -5.98
CA VAL A 97 14.06 3.56 -5.64
C VAL A 97 14.44 4.79 -4.81
N LEU A 98 13.90 5.96 -5.15
CA LEU A 98 14.14 7.19 -4.39
C LEU A 98 13.58 7.11 -2.95
N ILE A 99 12.39 6.50 -2.77
CA ILE A 99 11.83 6.28 -1.44
C ILE A 99 12.71 5.33 -0.63
N ILE A 100 13.24 4.27 -1.23
CA ILE A 100 14.20 3.37 -0.57
C ILE A 100 15.44 4.15 -0.13
N ALA A 101 16.02 4.98 -0.98
CA ALA A 101 17.19 5.79 -0.66
C ALA A 101 16.91 6.76 0.50
N ILE A 102 15.77 7.48 0.47
CA ILE A 102 15.35 8.38 1.54
C ILE A 102 15.12 7.60 2.85
N SER A 103 14.47 6.44 2.79
CA SER A 103 14.21 5.58 3.97
C SER A 103 15.51 5.05 4.56
N SER A 104 16.47 4.64 3.73
CA SER A 104 17.78 4.18 4.19
C SER A 104 18.55 5.30 4.88
N THR A 105 18.58 6.51 4.28
CA THR A 105 19.22 7.67 4.90
C THR A 105 18.59 8.01 6.25
N PHE A 106 17.27 7.91 6.38
CA PHE A 106 16.57 8.09 7.65
C PHE A 106 17.00 7.06 8.70
N LEU A 107 17.07 5.78 8.32
CA LEU A 107 17.47 4.71 9.25
C LEU A 107 18.91 4.89 9.77
N PHE A 108 19.80 5.37 8.93
CA PHE A 108 21.20 5.65 9.33
C PHE A 108 21.37 6.94 10.12
N SER A 109 20.37 7.81 10.19
CA SER A 109 20.41 9.10 10.87
C SER A 109 19.30 9.28 11.93
N LEU A 110 18.83 8.19 12.53
CA LEU A 110 17.71 8.20 13.50
C LEU A 110 17.93 9.15 14.68
N ASP A 111 19.18 9.31 15.13
CA ASP A 111 19.52 10.17 16.28
C ASP A 111 19.36 11.67 15.96
N ALA A 112 19.33 12.04 14.69
CA ALA A 112 19.09 13.43 14.25
C ALA A 112 17.62 13.86 14.41
N TYR A 113 16.70 12.93 14.68
CA TYR A 113 15.26 13.20 14.71
C TYR A 113 14.68 13.04 16.11
N THR A 114 13.82 13.98 16.48
CA THR A 114 12.96 13.85 17.67
C THR A 114 11.97 12.71 17.49
N THR A 115 11.33 12.23 18.56
CA THR A 115 10.28 11.19 18.47
C THR A 115 9.15 11.62 17.51
N PHE A 116 8.71 12.87 17.58
CA PHE A 116 7.73 13.42 16.67
C PHE A 116 8.24 13.39 15.21
N GLY A 117 9.49 13.80 15.00
CA GLY A 117 10.12 13.75 13.68
C GLY A 117 10.18 12.34 13.10
N LYS A 118 10.46 11.32 13.91
CA LYS A 118 10.44 9.91 13.50
C LYS A 118 9.06 9.47 13.04
N VAL A 119 8.02 9.77 13.82
CA VAL A 119 6.63 9.43 13.47
C VAL A 119 6.20 10.16 12.18
N PHE A 120 6.53 11.45 12.06
CA PHE A 120 6.24 12.23 10.86
C PHE A 120 6.93 11.65 9.61
N PHE A 121 8.19 11.24 9.74
CA PHE A 121 8.95 10.63 8.64
C PHE A 121 8.33 9.30 8.20
N VAL A 122 7.97 8.44 9.15
CA VAL A 122 7.27 7.17 8.83
C VAL A 122 5.95 7.44 8.12
N GLY A 123 5.15 8.38 8.62
CA GLY A 123 3.90 8.79 7.96
C GLY A 123 4.13 9.30 6.52
N PHE A 124 5.20 10.06 6.31
CA PHE A 124 5.61 10.51 4.99
C PHE A 124 5.96 9.32 4.06
N ILE A 125 6.77 8.35 4.51
CA ILE A 125 7.09 7.16 3.72
C ILE A 125 5.82 6.38 3.34
N LEU A 126 4.91 6.17 4.29
CA LEU A 126 3.63 5.49 4.02
C LEU A 126 2.79 6.22 2.98
N ALA A 127 2.74 7.56 3.02
CA ALA A 127 2.04 8.36 2.03
C ALA A 127 2.67 8.23 0.63
N GLN A 128 4.01 8.18 0.54
CA GLN A 128 4.72 7.96 -0.72
C GLN A 128 4.37 6.59 -1.32
N VAL A 129 4.46 5.53 -0.53
CA VAL A 129 4.15 4.16 -0.96
C VAL A 129 2.69 4.02 -1.34
N PHE A 130 1.78 4.64 -0.57
CA PHE A 130 0.35 4.67 -0.88
C PHE A 130 0.05 5.29 -2.25
N SER A 131 0.71 6.40 -2.59
CA SER A 131 0.51 7.05 -3.89
C SER A 131 0.96 6.16 -5.04
N ILE A 132 2.15 5.57 -4.96
CA ILE A 132 2.67 4.64 -5.97
C ILE A 132 1.68 3.49 -6.18
N GLY A 133 1.25 2.83 -5.10
CA GLY A 133 0.27 1.75 -5.17
C GLY A 133 -1.06 2.17 -5.78
N SER A 134 -1.52 3.40 -5.50
CA SER A 134 -2.78 3.93 -6.05
C SER A 134 -2.73 4.15 -7.57
N ILE A 135 -1.54 4.46 -8.11
CA ILE A 135 -1.34 4.57 -9.57
C ILE A 135 -1.27 3.17 -10.18
N PHE A 136 -0.57 2.21 -9.55
CA PHE A 136 -0.55 0.82 -9.99
C PHE A 136 -1.95 0.21 -10.06
N ASP A 137 -2.79 0.50 -9.07
CA ASP A 137 -4.20 0.07 -9.05
C ASP A 137 -5.08 0.80 -10.06
N GLN A 138 -4.53 1.75 -10.83
CA GLN A 138 -5.28 2.58 -11.78
C GLN A 138 -6.49 3.26 -11.12
N SER A 139 -6.31 3.71 -9.87
CA SER A 139 -7.35 4.38 -9.12
C SER A 139 -7.84 5.63 -9.83
N LYS A 140 -9.17 5.86 -9.85
CA LYS A 140 -9.78 7.08 -10.41
C LYS A 140 -9.18 8.38 -9.85
N LYS A 141 -8.71 8.34 -8.61
CA LYS A 141 -8.05 9.45 -7.92
C LYS A 141 -6.52 9.42 -8.00
N GLY A 142 -5.94 8.47 -8.74
CA GLY A 142 -4.49 8.27 -8.80
C GLY A 142 -3.72 9.54 -9.18
N LYS A 143 -4.19 10.29 -10.19
CA LYS A 143 -3.58 11.57 -10.58
C LYS A 143 -3.60 12.61 -9.44
N THR A 144 -4.72 12.74 -8.75
CA THR A 144 -4.85 13.69 -7.63
C THR A 144 -3.95 13.29 -6.46
N ILE A 145 -3.93 12.00 -6.12
CA ILE A 145 -3.07 11.45 -5.06
C ILE A 145 -1.61 11.72 -5.38
N GLU A 146 -1.19 11.56 -6.64
CA GLU A 146 0.18 11.83 -7.06
C GLU A 146 0.56 13.30 -6.92
N TRP A 147 -0.31 14.23 -7.27
CA TRP A 147 -0.07 15.65 -7.05
C TRP A 147 0.04 16.00 -5.55
N VAL A 148 -0.79 15.38 -4.70
CA VAL A 148 -0.69 15.52 -3.24
C VAL A 148 0.65 14.97 -2.76
N ARG A 149 1.10 13.81 -3.26
CA ARG A 149 2.41 13.23 -2.95
C ARG A 149 3.56 14.17 -3.31
N ILE A 150 3.53 14.74 -4.51
CA ILE A 150 4.56 15.71 -4.96
C ILE A 150 4.55 16.93 -4.03
N GLY A 151 3.39 17.46 -3.67
CA GLY A 151 3.26 18.53 -2.68
C GLY A 151 3.85 18.16 -1.31
N LEU A 152 3.62 16.92 -0.85
CA LEU A 152 4.21 16.41 0.38
C LEU A 152 5.75 16.31 0.28
N LEU A 153 6.30 15.94 -0.88
CA LEU A 153 7.76 15.95 -1.11
C LEU A 153 8.34 17.36 -0.97
N PHE A 154 7.68 18.38 -1.50
CA PHE A 154 8.11 19.78 -1.33
C PHE A 154 8.07 20.20 0.14
N GLY A 155 6.95 19.96 0.84
CA GLY A 155 6.82 20.29 2.25
C GLY A 155 7.83 19.56 3.13
N PHE A 156 8.06 18.27 2.85
CA PHE A 156 9.03 17.45 3.56
C PHE A 156 10.47 17.92 3.34
N SER A 157 10.81 18.32 2.13
CA SER A 157 12.11 18.91 1.79
C SER A 157 12.39 20.19 2.59
N LEU A 158 11.41 21.08 2.69
CA LEU A 158 11.51 22.30 3.52
C LEU A 158 11.65 21.96 5.00
N TRP A 159 10.89 20.99 5.50
CA TRP A 159 10.98 20.53 6.88
C TRP A 159 12.38 19.99 7.21
N LEU A 160 12.95 19.16 6.34
CA LEU A 160 14.31 18.63 6.53
C LEU A 160 15.38 19.74 6.52
N GLY A 161 15.30 20.65 5.55
CA GLY A 161 16.29 21.71 5.39
C GLY A 161 16.24 22.79 6.47
N LEU A 162 15.03 23.21 6.85
CA LEU A 162 14.84 24.38 7.72
C LEU A 162 14.71 24.01 9.21
N LEU A 163 14.02 22.89 9.52
CA LEU A 163 13.70 22.54 10.91
C LEU A 163 14.59 21.42 11.47
N VAL A 164 15.02 20.47 10.63
CA VAL A 164 15.89 19.37 11.06
C VAL A 164 17.38 19.65 10.80
N ASN A 165 17.66 20.72 10.06
CA ASN A 165 19.01 21.13 9.63
C ASN A 165 19.74 20.07 8.78
N GLN A 166 18.99 19.23 8.07
CA GLN A 166 19.48 18.21 7.14
C GLN A 166 19.48 18.78 5.71
N GLN A 167 20.32 19.80 5.46
CA GLN A 167 20.29 20.57 4.21
C GLN A 167 20.57 19.72 2.97
N LEU A 168 21.50 18.76 3.05
CA LEU A 168 21.82 17.88 1.91
C LEU A 168 20.63 17.01 1.54
N LEU A 169 20.00 16.37 2.52
CA LEU A 169 18.84 15.50 2.31
C LEU A 169 17.62 16.33 1.88
N GLY A 170 17.42 17.51 2.47
CA GLY A 170 16.39 18.46 2.08
C GLY A 170 16.56 18.92 0.64
N GLY A 171 17.77 19.28 0.22
CA GLY A 171 18.08 19.66 -1.16
C GLY A 171 17.84 18.51 -2.15
N ALA A 172 18.30 17.29 -1.81
CA ALA A 172 18.08 16.10 -2.64
C ALA A 172 16.59 15.79 -2.83
N THR A 173 15.80 15.87 -1.74
CA THR A 173 14.33 15.65 -1.82
C THR A 173 13.63 16.78 -2.58
N MET A 174 14.10 18.02 -2.53
CA MET A 174 13.59 19.14 -3.32
C MET A 174 13.80 18.90 -4.82
N ILE A 175 15.00 18.50 -5.22
CA ILE A 175 15.31 18.14 -6.62
C ILE A 175 14.43 16.99 -7.07
N THR A 176 14.25 15.98 -6.24
CA THR A 176 13.34 14.85 -6.52
C THR A 176 11.92 15.32 -6.78
N ALA A 177 11.40 16.24 -5.96
CA ALA A 177 10.06 16.80 -6.11
C ALA A 177 9.88 17.58 -7.43
N LEU A 178 10.88 18.39 -7.80
CA LEU A 178 10.90 19.14 -9.06
C LEU A 178 10.92 18.20 -10.27
N LEU A 179 11.80 17.21 -10.28
CA LEU A 179 11.90 16.23 -11.36
C LEU A 179 10.61 15.39 -11.46
N ALA A 180 10.05 14.94 -10.33
CA ALA A 180 8.79 14.19 -10.30
C ALA A 180 7.64 15.03 -10.87
N SER A 181 7.52 16.30 -10.50
CA SER A 181 6.47 17.19 -10.99
C SER A 181 6.56 17.42 -12.51
N ALA A 182 7.75 17.68 -13.03
CA ALA A 182 7.99 17.88 -14.45
C ALA A 182 7.67 16.60 -15.25
N TRP A 183 8.19 15.45 -14.79
CA TRP A 183 7.99 14.16 -15.46
C TRP A 183 6.52 13.73 -15.43
N PHE A 184 5.86 13.82 -14.28
CA PHE A 184 4.44 13.45 -14.17
C PHE A 184 3.54 14.35 -15.01
N THR A 185 3.84 15.64 -15.12
CA THR A 185 3.13 16.56 -16.01
C THR A 185 3.21 16.12 -17.47
N ILE A 186 4.40 15.70 -17.93
CA ILE A 186 4.60 15.22 -19.31
C ILE A 186 3.81 13.94 -19.55
N LEU A 187 3.86 12.99 -18.61
CA LEU A 187 3.13 11.70 -18.72
C LEU A 187 1.62 11.91 -18.70
N SER A 188 1.12 12.81 -17.83
CA SER A 188 -0.31 13.10 -17.73
C SER A 188 -0.87 13.69 -19.03
N LYS A 189 -0.17 14.66 -19.63
CA LYS A 189 -0.55 15.25 -20.93
C LYS A 189 -0.49 14.26 -22.08
N ARG A 190 0.48 13.34 -22.07
CA ARG A 190 0.60 12.30 -23.11
C ARG A 190 -0.56 11.29 -23.07
N ASN A 191 -0.98 10.91 -21.86
CA ASN A 191 -2.09 9.97 -21.68
C ASN A 191 -3.45 10.58 -22.08
N GLU A 192 -3.63 11.90 -21.92
CA GLU A 192 -4.85 12.61 -22.35
C GLU A 192 -4.99 12.74 -23.87
N LYS A 193 -3.88 12.66 -24.62
CA LYS A 193 -3.90 12.71 -26.09
C LYS A 193 -4.18 11.34 -26.73
N ASN A 194 -4.07 10.26 -25.97
CA ASN A 194 -4.25 8.89 -26.47
C ASN A 194 -5.63 8.29 -26.09
N VAL A 195 -6.52 9.06 -25.49
CA VAL A 195 -7.92 8.77 -25.19
C VAL A 195 -8.80 9.59 -26.11
#